data_a55254d0de617dbce2fa212cdcf14cbd
#
_entry.id   a55254d0de617dbce2fa212cdcf14cbd
#
_cell.length_a   1.000
_cell.length_b   1.000
_cell.length_c   1.000
_cell.angle_alpha   90.00
_cell.angle_beta   90.00
_cell.angle_gamma   90.00
#
_symmetry.space_group_name_H-M   'P 1'
#
loop_
_entity.id
_entity.type
_entity.pdbx_description
1 polymer ?
#
loop_
_entity_poly.entity_id
_entity_poly.type
_entity_poly.pdbx_seq_one_letter_code
_entity_poly.pdbx_strand_id
1 'polypeptide(L)'
;DLVLSLRSLSTRPRVFLCTPAIAYSNSFGIDDGIITSEIIPAIQRVAEVQNLTVIDLHTALRGYGDLFLDGVHPGLEGNRVIATIIYDVLAKEYSLNK
;
A
#
# COMPACT_ATOMS: atom_id res chain seq x y z
N ASP A 1 7.96 -16.47 7.59
CA ASP A 1 7.76 -15.04 7.42
C ASP A 1 6.31 -14.65 7.69
N LEU A 2 6.03 -13.39 7.70
CA LEU A 2 4.71 -12.87 8.05
C LEU A 2 3.61 -13.39 7.13
N VAL A 3 3.85 -13.41 5.83
CA VAL A 3 2.87 -13.89 4.85
C VAL A 3 2.54 -15.35 5.08
N LEU A 4 3.54 -16.20 5.25
CA LEU A 4 3.34 -17.62 5.50
C LEU A 4 2.61 -17.84 6.83
N SER A 5 2.96 -17.08 7.86
CA SER A 5 2.28 -17.15 9.15
C SER A 5 0.80 -16.82 9.03
N LEU A 6 0.45 -15.76 8.30
CA LEU A 6 -0.95 -15.39 8.08
C LEU A 6 -1.70 -16.46 7.27
N ARG A 7 -1.08 -16.99 6.23
CA ARG A 7 -1.69 -18.03 5.39
C ARG A 7 -1.92 -19.33 6.11
N SER A 8 -1.16 -19.60 7.18
CA SER A 8 -1.31 -20.82 7.97
C SER A 8 -2.47 -20.78 8.95
N LEU A 9 -3.13 -19.63 9.13
CA LEU A 9 -4.27 -19.51 10.03
C LEU A 9 -5.45 -20.35 9.51
N SER A 10 -6.25 -20.89 10.44
CA SER A 10 -7.40 -21.72 10.09
C SER A 10 -8.46 -20.98 9.25
N THR A 11 -8.55 -19.67 9.39
CA THR A 11 -9.45 -18.83 8.59
C THR A 11 -9.00 -18.70 7.13
N ARG A 12 -7.75 -19.08 6.82
CA ARG A 12 -7.16 -18.98 5.48
C ARG A 12 -7.38 -17.60 4.85
N PRO A 13 -6.90 -16.53 5.50
CA PRO A 13 -7.12 -15.17 4.99
C PRO A 13 -6.42 -14.96 3.66
N ARG A 14 -7.01 -14.14 2.80
CA ARG A 14 -6.30 -13.60 1.65
C ARG A 14 -5.39 -12.48 2.12
N VAL A 15 -4.18 -12.44 1.58
CA VAL A 15 -3.16 -11.46 1.95
C VAL A 15 -2.90 -10.55 0.76
N PHE A 16 -2.93 -9.27 1.00
CA PHE A 16 -2.57 -8.23 0.02
C PHE A 16 -1.38 -7.46 0.57
N LEU A 17 -0.50 -7.02 -0.30
CA LEU A 17 0.58 -6.13 0.06
C LEU A 17 0.29 -4.75 -0.49
N CYS A 18 0.57 -3.71 0.29
CA CYS A 18 0.49 -2.33 -0.18
C CYS A 18 1.90 -1.78 -0.38
N THR A 19 2.11 -0.99 -1.43
CA THR A 19 3.29 -0.15 -1.47
C THR A 19 3.11 0.99 -0.47
N PRO A 20 4.20 1.57 0.05
CA PRO A 20 4.10 2.77 0.87
C PRO A 20 3.51 3.93 0.08
N ALA A 21 2.87 4.86 0.78
CA ALA A 21 2.49 6.13 0.19
C ALA A 21 3.73 6.92 -0.25
N ILE A 22 3.53 7.91 -1.13
CA ILE A 22 4.61 8.81 -1.53
C ILE A 22 5.09 9.61 -0.32
N ALA A 23 6.40 9.73 -0.17
CA ALA A 23 6.99 10.70 0.74
C ALA A 23 7.19 12.02 -0.02
N TYR A 24 6.37 13.02 0.30
CA TYR A 24 6.46 14.33 -0.33
C TYR A 24 7.51 15.22 0.32
N SER A 25 8.12 14.77 1.41
CA SER A 25 9.22 15.43 2.09
C SER A 25 10.15 14.40 2.71
N ASN A 26 11.31 14.84 3.21
CA ASN A 26 12.25 13.97 3.91
C ASN A 26 12.03 14.00 5.44
N SER A 27 10.85 14.37 5.87
CA SER A 27 10.52 14.41 7.30
C SER A 27 10.72 13.04 7.94
N PHE A 28 11.21 13.03 9.16
CA PHE A 28 11.45 11.80 9.95
C PHE A 28 12.44 10.83 9.29
N GLY A 29 13.33 11.31 8.42
CA GLY A 29 14.30 10.47 7.73
C GLY A 29 13.70 9.61 6.62
N ILE A 30 12.46 9.83 6.25
CA ILE A 30 11.80 9.11 5.18
C ILE A 30 12.17 9.75 3.84
N ASP A 31 12.61 8.93 2.89
CA ASP A 31 13.10 9.38 1.58
C ASP A 31 12.40 8.61 0.48
N ASP A 32 11.66 9.34 -0.37
CA ASP A 32 10.92 8.71 -1.46
C ASP A 32 11.83 8.03 -2.49
N GLY A 33 13.05 8.51 -2.67
CA GLY A 33 14.03 7.86 -3.51
C GLY A 33 14.35 6.44 -3.03
N ILE A 34 14.48 6.24 -1.72
CA ILE A 34 14.69 4.92 -1.14
C ILE A 34 13.43 4.07 -1.26
N ILE A 35 12.25 4.67 -1.05
CA ILE A 35 10.98 3.95 -1.25
C ILE A 35 10.91 3.37 -2.66
N THR A 36 11.20 4.18 -3.67
CA THR A 36 11.08 3.75 -5.07
C THR A 36 12.19 2.81 -5.51
N SER A 37 13.41 3.00 -5.02
CA SER A 37 14.57 2.22 -5.50
C SER A 37 14.80 0.94 -4.71
N GLU A 38 14.33 0.84 -3.48
CA GLU A 38 14.64 -0.30 -2.61
C GLU A 38 13.41 -0.96 -2.00
N ILE A 39 12.48 -0.18 -1.44
CA ILE A 39 11.33 -0.74 -0.70
C ILE A 39 10.30 -1.32 -1.65
N ILE A 40 9.86 -0.58 -2.65
CA ILE A 40 8.85 -1.05 -3.60
C ILE A 40 9.34 -2.27 -4.38
N PRO A 41 10.56 -2.30 -4.92
CA PRO A 41 11.07 -3.51 -5.55
C PRO A 41 11.11 -4.73 -4.62
N ALA A 42 11.42 -4.53 -3.35
CA ALA A 42 11.39 -5.63 -2.37
C ALA A 42 9.97 -6.17 -2.16
N ILE A 43 8.98 -5.28 -2.05
CA ILE A 43 7.57 -5.68 -1.93
C ILE A 43 7.13 -6.44 -3.18
N GLN A 44 7.49 -5.97 -4.35
CA GLN A 44 7.15 -6.61 -5.62
C GLN A 44 7.74 -8.02 -5.72
N ARG A 45 8.98 -8.21 -5.24
CA ARG A 45 9.61 -9.54 -5.23
C ARG A 45 8.88 -10.50 -4.30
N VAL A 46 8.49 -10.05 -3.12
CA VAL A 46 7.71 -10.90 -2.19
C VAL A 46 6.36 -11.27 -2.82
N ALA A 47 5.68 -10.30 -3.42
CA ALA A 47 4.40 -10.53 -4.07
C ALA A 47 4.52 -11.54 -5.22
N GLU A 48 5.57 -11.44 -6.02
CA GLU A 48 5.80 -12.35 -7.14
C GLU A 48 6.09 -13.77 -6.65
N VAL A 49 6.98 -13.92 -5.67
CA VAL A 49 7.36 -15.23 -5.14
C VAL A 49 6.18 -15.91 -4.45
N GLN A 50 5.34 -15.16 -3.74
CA GLN A 50 4.24 -15.71 -2.96
C GLN A 50 2.88 -15.56 -3.65
N ASN A 51 2.86 -15.07 -4.88
CA ASN A 51 1.65 -14.91 -5.68
C ASN A 51 0.59 -14.06 -4.97
N LEU A 52 0.98 -12.84 -4.61
CA LEU A 52 0.12 -11.88 -3.92
C LEU A 52 -0.25 -10.73 -4.82
N THR A 53 -1.44 -10.18 -4.63
CA THR A 53 -1.84 -8.92 -5.26
C THR A 53 -1.20 -7.76 -4.49
N VAL A 54 -0.63 -6.81 -5.23
CA VAL A 54 -0.09 -5.58 -4.67
C VAL A 54 -1.08 -4.43 -4.90
N ILE A 55 -1.38 -3.70 -3.85
CA ILE A 55 -2.15 -2.45 -3.93
C ILE A 55 -1.12 -1.32 -4.02
N ASP A 56 -1.03 -0.68 -5.17
CA ASP A 56 -0.02 0.34 -5.43
C ASP A 56 -0.48 1.72 -4.95
N LEU A 57 -0.37 1.93 -3.65
CA LEU A 57 -0.71 3.23 -3.04
C LEU A 57 0.24 4.33 -3.49
N HIS A 58 1.50 4.00 -3.73
CA HIS A 58 2.50 4.99 -4.13
C HIS A 58 2.08 5.72 -5.40
N THR A 59 1.75 4.97 -6.44
CA THR A 59 1.31 5.55 -7.71
C THR A 59 -0.06 6.23 -7.59
N ALA A 60 -0.99 5.58 -6.88
CA ALA A 60 -2.35 6.08 -6.76
C ALA A 60 -2.43 7.41 -6.00
N LEU A 61 -1.47 7.70 -5.13
CA LEU A 61 -1.46 8.93 -4.34
C LEU A 61 -0.73 10.10 -5.00
N ARG A 62 -0.28 9.94 -6.23
CA ARG A 62 0.29 11.07 -6.98
C ARG A 62 -0.74 12.19 -7.10
N GLY A 63 -0.30 13.41 -6.88
CA GLY A 63 -1.18 14.59 -6.96
C GLY A 63 -1.96 14.88 -5.68
N TYR A 64 -1.80 14.09 -4.63
CA TYR A 64 -2.49 14.28 -3.36
C TYR A 64 -1.60 14.86 -2.26
N GLY A 65 -0.49 15.51 -2.64
CA GLY A 65 0.48 16.04 -1.67
C GLY A 65 -0.12 16.99 -0.64
N ASP A 66 -1.14 17.73 -1.02
CA ASP A 66 -1.81 18.69 -0.12
C ASP A 66 -2.51 17.98 1.06
N LEU A 67 -2.75 16.71 0.97
CA LEU A 67 -3.42 15.92 2.01
C LEU A 67 -2.42 15.30 2.99
N PHE A 68 -1.13 15.52 2.78
CA PHE A 68 -0.06 15.02 3.64
C PHE A 68 0.53 16.20 4.41
N LEU A 69 0.07 16.40 5.64
CA LEU A 69 0.33 17.62 6.42
C LEU A 69 1.82 17.90 6.64
N ASP A 70 2.62 16.86 6.86
CA ASP A 70 4.07 16.97 7.05
C ASP A 70 4.86 16.41 5.87
N GLY A 71 4.18 16.07 4.78
CA GLY A 71 4.76 15.46 3.59
C GLY A 71 4.84 13.94 3.62
N VAL A 72 4.65 13.31 4.78
CA VAL A 72 4.73 11.84 4.92
C VAL A 72 3.52 11.22 5.59
N HIS A 73 2.80 11.96 6.43
CA HIS A 73 1.61 11.44 7.11
C HIS A 73 0.34 12.06 6.53
N PRO A 74 -0.61 11.23 6.07
CA PRO A 74 -1.88 11.76 5.58
C PRO A 74 -2.72 12.29 6.74
N GLY A 75 -3.47 13.37 6.46
CA GLY A 75 -4.53 13.83 7.36
C GLY A 75 -5.81 13.03 7.13
N LEU A 76 -6.93 13.54 7.68
CA LEU A 76 -8.23 12.87 7.56
C LEU A 76 -8.64 12.62 6.11
N GLU A 77 -8.54 13.62 5.24
CA GLU A 77 -8.90 13.47 3.83
C GLU A 77 -7.94 12.54 3.09
N GLY A 78 -6.65 12.58 3.42
CA GLY A 78 -5.68 11.64 2.86
C GLY A 78 -6.02 10.19 3.23
N ASN A 79 -6.42 9.96 4.47
CA ASN A 79 -6.85 8.63 4.91
C ASN A 79 -8.12 8.17 4.18
N ARG A 80 -9.05 9.07 3.89
CA ARG A 80 -10.24 8.74 3.10
C ARG A 80 -9.89 8.33 1.68
N VAL A 81 -8.96 9.04 1.05
CA VAL A 81 -8.47 8.68 -0.29
C VAL A 81 -7.83 7.30 -0.26
N ILE A 82 -6.95 7.02 0.71
CA ILE A 82 -6.31 5.72 0.84
C ILE A 82 -7.35 4.61 1.04
N ALA A 83 -8.32 4.85 1.92
CA ALA A 83 -9.39 3.87 2.18
C ALA A 83 -10.19 3.58 0.91
N THR A 84 -10.50 4.59 0.11
CA THR A 84 -11.21 4.43 -1.15
C THR A 84 -10.41 3.60 -2.16
N ILE A 85 -9.11 3.87 -2.28
CA ILE A 85 -8.23 3.10 -3.17
C ILE A 85 -8.23 1.63 -2.77
N ILE A 86 -8.05 1.35 -1.49
CA ILE A 86 -8.04 -0.02 -0.98
C ILE A 86 -9.40 -0.69 -1.18
N TYR A 87 -10.49 0.01 -0.87
CA TYR A 87 -11.84 -0.51 -1.08
C TYR A 87 -12.07 -0.89 -2.53
N ASP A 88 -11.69 -0.04 -3.48
CA ASP A 88 -11.90 -0.31 -4.90
C ASP A 88 -11.18 -1.56 -5.36
N VAL A 89 -9.96 -1.80 -4.88
CA VAL A 89 -9.22 -3.03 -5.19
C VAL A 89 -9.93 -4.25 -4.60
N LEU A 90 -10.29 -4.19 -3.33
CA LEU A 90 -10.97 -5.30 -2.66
C LEU A 90 -12.35 -5.58 -3.27
N ALA A 91 -13.08 -4.54 -3.65
CA ALA A 91 -14.38 -4.69 -4.27
C ALA A 91 -14.29 -5.48 -5.59
N LYS A 92 -13.26 -5.18 -6.40
CA LYS A 92 -13.01 -5.92 -7.64
C LYS A 92 -12.63 -7.37 -7.36
N GLU A 93 -11.71 -7.59 -6.42
CA GLU A 93 -11.21 -8.93 -6.08
C GLU A 93 -12.32 -9.84 -5.54
N TYR A 94 -13.24 -9.28 -4.77
CA TYR A 94 -14.33 -10.04 -4.17
C TYR A 94 -15.67 -9.85 -4.88
N SER A 95 -15.70 -9.11 -5.98
CA SER A 95 -16.93 -8.82 -6.73
C SER A 95 -18.02 -8.18 -5.85
N LEU A 96 -17.64 -7.25 -4.99
CA LEU A 96 -18.55 -6.61 -4.04
C LEU A 96 -19.54 -5.65 -4.70
N ASN A 97 -19.28 -5.20 -5.93
CA ASN A 97 -20.08 -4.22 -6.65
C ASN A 97 -21.03 -4.85 -7.67
N LYS A 98 -21.53 -6.00 -7.39
CA LYS A 98 -22.49 -6.66 -8.27
C LYS A 98 -23.86 -6.04 -8.18
#